data_2e179b0cdb6895e3068049dafabe3313
#
_entry.id   2e179b0cdb6895e3068049dafabe3313
#
_cell.length_a   1.000
_cell.length_b   1.000
_cell.length_c   1.000
_cell.angle_alpha   90.00
_cell.angle_beta   90.00
_cell.angle_gamma   90.00
#
_symmetry.space_group_name_H-M   'P 1'
#
loop_
_entity.id
_entity.type
_entity.pdbx_description
1 polymer ?
#
loop_
_entity_poly.entity_id
_entity_poly.type
_entity_poly.pdbx_seq_one_letter_code
_entity_poly.pdbx_strand_id
1 'polypeptide(L)'
;HLDYAHLNWSEVRELCGSPLVEIGNHTYDLHEFKGKDGRKGANIKKGEAFADYKKVLTDDVTKLQEKMNEHLYQSSRVFAYPYGFYSDESEKILKGLGFDITLTCDEGVNLITKDKECLYGLKRYNRPYRAETEAFFKNIGIE
;
A
#
# COMPACT_ATOMS: atom_id res chain seq x y z
N HIS A 1 22.94 6.14 -10.21
CA HIS A 1 22.76 4.76 -10.65
C HIS A 1 21.51 4.19 -10.01
N LEU A 2 20.54 3.85 -10.85
CA LEU A 2 19.22 3.41 -10.40
C LEU A 2 19.15 1.88 -10.15
N ASP A 3 20.18 1.14 -10.54
CA ASP A 3 20.19 -0.33 -10.52
C ASP A 3 20.08 -0.94 -9.11
N TYR A 4 20.41 -0.18 -8.07
CA TYR A 4 20.26 -0.59 -6.66
C TYR A 4 19.02 0.01 -5.98
N ALA A 5 18.23 0.82 -6.68
CA ALA A 5 17.04 1.45 -6.13
C ALA A 5 15.77 0.59 -6.29
N HIS A 6 15.84 -0.46 -7.08
CA HIS A 6 14.74 -1.38 -7.34
C HIS A 6 15.17 -2.82 -7.10
N LEU A 7 14.38 -3.53 -6.30
CA LEU A 7 14.60 -4.96 -6.08
C LEU A 7 14.08 -5.76 -7.28
N ASN A 8 14.86 -6.76 -7.68
CA ASN A 8 14.36 -7.78 -8.60
C ASN A 8 13.62 -8.89 -7.84
N TRP A 9 12.89 -9.75 -8.54
CA TRP A 9 12.09 -10.80 -7.92
C TRP A 9 12.90 -11.82 -7.11
N SER A 10 14.18 -12.04 -7.44
CA SER A 10 15.05 -12.93 -6.66
C SER A 10 15.37 -12.33 -5.30
N GLU A 11 15.67 -11.03 -5.26
CA GLU A 11 15.95 -10.28 -4.02
C GLU A 11 14.68 -10.17 -3.17
N VAL A 12 13.51 -9.92 -3.78
CA VAL A 12 12.24 -9.91 -3.06
C VAL A 12 11.95 -11.28 -2.45
N ARG A 13 12.24 -12.38 -3.18
CA ARG A 13 12.08 -13.74 -2.65
C ARG A 13 13.00 -14.02 -1.47
N GLU A 14 14.23 -13.54 -1.50
CA GLU A 14 15.16 -13.63 -0.38
C GLU A 14 14.60 -12.91 0.86
N LEU A 15 14.06 -11.71 0.68
CA LEU A 15 13.40 -10.95 1.76
C LEU A 15 12.20 -11.71 2.36
N CYS A 16 11.40 -12.38 1.52
CA CYS A 16 10.28 -13.22 1.98
C CYS A 16 10.71 -14.39 2.88
N GLY A 17 11.96 -14.80 2.81
CA GLY A 17 12.54 -15.81 3.71
C GLY A 17 12.79 -15.30 5.14
N SER A 18 12.73 -14.01 5.36
CA SER A 18 12.90 -13.41 6.68
C SER A 18 11.56 -13.33 7.43
N PRO A 19 11.49 -13.78 8.70
CA PRO A 19 10.28 -13.62 9.51
C PRO A 19 9.99 -12.16 9.91
N LEU A 20 10.89 -11.24 9.58
CA LEU A 20 10.76 -9.81 9.88
C LEU A 20 10.25 -8.99 8.70
N VAL A 21 10.01 -9.61 7.54
CA VAL A 21 9.61 -8.91 6.31
C VAL A 21 8.31 -9.49 5.77
N GLU A 22 7.37 -8.61 5.51
CA GLU A 22 6.14 -8.90 4.77
C GLU A 22 6.09 -8.03 3.53
N ILE A 23 5.73 -8.61 2.39
CA ILE A 23 5.60 -7.88 1.12
C ILE A 23 4.15 -7.50 0.91
N GLY A 24 3.89 -6.18 0.85
CA GLY A 24 2.56 -5.61 0.60
C GLY A 24 2.30 -5.32 -0.88
N ASN A 25 1.02 -5.26 -1.26
CA ASN A 25 0.61 -4.76 -2.57
C ASN A 25 0.61 -3.22 -2.55
N HIS A 26 1.09 -2.61 -3.65
CA HIS A 26 1.18 -1.16 -3.81
C HIS A 26 0.78 -0.70 -5.21
N THR A 27 -0.14 -1.43 -5.86
CA THR A 27 -0.55 -1.33 -7.27
C THR A 27 0.50 -1.86 -8.25
N TYR A 28 0.04 -2.27 -9.42
CA TYR A 28 0.90 -2.67 -10.53
C TYR A 28 1.39 -1.46 -11.34
N ASP A 29 0.48 -0.57 -11.74
CA ASP A 29 0.75 0.57 -12.62
C ASP A 29 0.04 1.87 -12.21
N LEU A 30 -0.61 1.91 -11.04
CA LEU A 30 -1.31 3.11 -10.54
C LEU A 30 -0.44 3.96 -9.60
N HIS A 31 0.88 3.71 -9.51
CA HIS A 31 1.78 4.51 -8.69
C HIS A 31 2.18 5.81 -9.39
N GLU A 32 1.20 6.67 -9.66
CA GLU A 32 1.41 7.98 -10.27
C GLU A 32 0.77 9.08 -9.41
N PHE A 33 1.51 10.16 -9.15
CA PHE A 33 0.96 11.33 -8.42
C PHE A 33 -0.15 12.00 -9.21
N LYS A 34 -0.01 12.01 -10.54
CA LYS A 34 -1.01 12.45 -11.50
C LYS A 34 -0.83 11.67 -12.79
N GLY A 35 -1.61 10.61 -12.95
CA GLY A 35 -1.61 9.80 -14.15
C GLY A 35 -2.00 10.59 -15.40
N LYS A 36 -1.70 10.03 -16.57
CA LYS A 36 -2.04 10.63 -17.88
C LYS A 36 -3.52 10.92 -18.03
N ASP A 37 -4.35 10.11 -17.37
CA ASP A 37 -5.81 10.24 -17.34
C ASP A 37 -6.32 11.12 -16.18
N GLY A 38 -5.40 11.74 -15.42
CA GLY A 38 -5.70 12.59 -14.27
C GLY A 38 -5.96 11.85 -12.97
N ARG A 39 -5.82 10.51 -12.92
CA ARG A 39 -5.96 9.71 -11.71
C ARG A 39 -4.80 10.01 -10.74
N LYS A 40 -5.11 10.02 -9.46
CA LYS A 40 -4.13 10.16 -8.38
C LYS A 40 -4.01 8.82 -7.64
N GLY A 41 -2.91 8.12 -7.85
CA GLY A 41 -2.69 6.80 -7.24
C GLY A 41 -3.88 5.86 -7.45
N ALA A 42 -4.29 5.17 -6.40
CA ALA A 42 -5.41 4.25 -6.41
C ALA A 42 -6.80 4.92 -6.24
N ASN A 43 -6.89 6.27 -6.30
CA ASN A 43 -8.14 6.98 -6.01
C ASN A 43 -9.10 6.99 -7.21
N ILE A 44 -10.40 7.10 -6.93
CA ILE A 44 -11.44 7.36 -7.95
C ILE A 44 -11.28 8.77 -8.53
N LYS A 45 -11.49 8.93 -9.83
CA LYS A 45 -11.47 10.24 -10.47
C LYS A 45 -12.78 10.97 -10.26
N LYS A 46 -12.74 12.30 -10.25
CA LYS A 46 -13.95 13.12 -10.20
C LYS A 46 -14.87 12.81 -11.39
N GLY A 47 -16.09 12.39 -11.11
CA GLY A 47 -17.10 12.07 -12.12
C GLY A 47 -16.92 10.71 -12.80
N GLU A 48 -15.98 9.88 -12.34
CA GLU A 48 -15.82 8.50 -12.83
C GLU A 48 -16.96 7.62 -12.30
N ALA A 49 -17.55 6.80 -13.16
CA ALA A 49 -18.55 5.83 -12.74
C ALA A 49 -17.90 4.76 -11.84
N PHE A 50 -18.57 4.40 -10.75
CA PHE A 50 -18.03 3.41 -9.81
C PHE A 50 -17.71 2.06 -10.47
N ALA A 51 -18.52 1.62 -11.43
CA ALA A 51 -18.28 0.36 -12.14
C ALA A 51 -16.97 0.37 -12.94
N ASP A 52 -16.67 1.49 -13.62
CA ASP A 52 -15.44 1.65 -14.40
C ASP A 52 -14.22 1.74 -13.48
N TYR A 53 -14.33 2.53 -12.41
CA TYR A 53 -13.30 2.63 -11.40
C TYR A 53 -13.03 1.28 -10.73
N LYS A 54 -14.08 0.55 -10.34
CA LYS A 54 -13.95 -0.78 -9.74
C LYS A 54 -13.18 -1.72 -10.66
N LYS A 55 -13.49 -1.70 -11.97
CA LYS A 55 -12.76 -2.51 -12.95
C LYS A 55 -11.28 -2.13 -12.99
N VAL A 56 -10.95 -0.84 -13.11
CA VAL A 56 -9.56 -0.36 -13.19
C VAL A 56 -8.76 -0.77 -11.97
N LEU A 57 -9.28 -0.51 -10.76
CA LEU A 57 -8.56 -0.84 -9.52
C LEU A 57 -8.44 -2.36 -9.32
N THR A 58 -9.49 -3.10 -9.61
CA THR A 58 -9.48 -4.57 -9.50
C THR A 58 -8.46 -5.18 -10.46
N ASP A 59 -8.46 -4.78 -11.73
CA ASP A 59 -7.55 -5.32 -12.76
C ASP A 59 -6.08 -5.03 -12.38
N ASP A 60 -5.78 -3.81 -11.94
CA ASP A 60 -4.43 -3.41 -11.57
C ASP A 60 -3.91 -4.18 -10.34
N VAL A 61 -4.70 -4.18 -9.27
CA VAL A 61 -4.34 -4.84 -8.01
C VAL A 61 -4.20 -6.35 -8.19
N THR A 62 -5.13 -6.97 -8.93
CA THR A 62 -5.10 -8.40 -9.22
C THR A 62 -3.87 -8.77 -10.04
N LYS A 63 -3.50 -7.95 -11.02
CA LYS A 63 -2.30 -8.17 -11.82
C LYS A 63 -1.02 -8.23 -10.98
N LEU A 64 -0.89 -7.36 -9.96
CA LEU A 64 0.25 -7.45 -9.05
C LEU A 64 0.16 -8.70 -8.16
N GLN A 65 -1.03 -9.06 -7.65
CA GLN A 65 -1.21 -10.30 -6.88
C GLN A 65 -0.81 -11.55 -7.69
N GLU A 66 -1.17 -11.59 -8.97
CA GLU A 66 -0.77 -12.67 -9.88
C GLU A 66 0.76 -12.73 -10.03
N LYS A 67 1.43 -11.57 -10.22
CA LYS A 67 2.89 -11.49 -10.27
C LYS A 67 3.55 -11.91 -8.96
N MET A 68 3.01 -11.49 -7.83
CA MET A 68 3.51 -11.94 -6.53
C MET A 68 3.35 -13.47 -6.38
N ASN A 69 2.21 -14.02 -6.76
CA ASN A 69 1.99 -15.46 -6.71
C ASN A 69 2.93 -16.24 -7.67
N GLU A 70 3.15 -15.72 -8.89
CA GLU A 70 4.06 -16.30 -9.87
C GLU A 70 5.52 -16.37 -9.38
N HIS A 71 5.99 -15.29 -8.73
CA HIS A 71 7.40 -15.16 -8.36
C HIS A 71 7.71 -15.51 -6.90
N LEU A 72 6.76 -15.32 -6.00
CA LEU A 72 6.94 -15.48 -4.54
C LEU A 72 6.13 -16.65 -3.97
N TYR A 73 5.25 -17.27 -4.77
CA TYR A 73 4.32 -18.33 -4.35
C TYR A 73 3.37 -17.89 -3.22
N GLN A 74 3.11 -16.60 -3.15
CA GLN A 74 2.20 -15.99 -2.18
C GLN A 74 1.56 -14.74 -2.75
N SER A 75 0.40 -14.36 -2.20
CA SER A 75 -0.26 -13.08 -2.44
C SER A 75 -0.29 -12.25 -1.16
N SER A 76 -0.37 -10.94 -1.28
CA SER A 76 -0.44 -10.06 -0.12
C SER A 76 -1.86 -9.88 0.38
N ARG A 77 -2.01 -9.76 1.69
CA ARG A 77 -3.24 -9.29 2.35
C ARG A 77 -3.12 -7.85 2.88
N VAL A 78 -1.99 -7.22 2.63
CA VAL A 78 -1.70 -5.84 2.99
C VAL A 78 -1.63 -4.98 1.74
N PHE A 79 -2.31 -3.84 1.74
CA PHE A 79 -2.27 -2.86 0.66
C PHE A 79 -1.81 -1.50 1.19
N ALA A 80 -0.81 -0.91 0.55
CA ALA A 80 -0.41 0.47 0.81
C ALA A 80 -0.90 1.37 -0.32
N TYR A 81 -1.63 2.43 0.00
CA TYR A 81 -2.11 3.37 -1.01
C TYR A 81 -0.96 4.21 -1.59
N PRO A 82 -0.76 4.23 -2.93
CA PRO A 82 0.20 5.12 -3.57
C PRO A 82 -0.06 6.58 -3.17
N TYR A 83 0.97 7.23 -2.64
CA TYR A 83 0.91 8.62 -2.13
C TYR A 83 -0.13 8.83 -1.01
N GLY A 84 -0.69 7.78 -0.45
CA GLY A 84 -1.79 7.86 0.51
C GLY A 84 -3.13 8.30 -0.09
N PHE A 85 -3.27 8.35 -1.41
CA PHE A 85 -4.53 8.70 -2.05
C PHE A 85 -5.51 7.53 -2.03
N TYR A 86 -6.58 7.68 -1.28
CA TYR A 86 -7.64 6.67 -1.14
C TYR A 86 -9.02 7.33 -1.06
N SER A 87 -10.04 6.50 -1.17
CA SER A 87 -11.44 6.87 -0.97
C SER A 87 -12.19 5.69 -0.36
N ASP A 88 -13.40 5.93 0.15
CA ASP A 88 -14.28 4.88 0.66
C ASP A 88 -14.55 3.80 -0.40
N GLU A 89 -14.61 4.21 -1.68
CA GLU A 89 -14.79 3.29 -2.80
C GLU A 89 -13.57 2.38 -2.99
N SER A 90 -12.33 2.94 -2.88
CA SER A 90 -11.11 2.14 -3.00
C SER A 90 -11.01 1.12 -1.88
N GLU A 91 -11.29 1.53 -0.66
CA GLU A 91 -11.26 0.66 0.50
C GLU A 91 -12.30 -0.47 0.39
N LYS A 92 -13.52 -0.14 -0.04
CA LYS A 92 -14.58 -1.13 -0.27
C LYS A 92 -14.19 -2.18 -1.32
N ILE A 93 -13.51 -1.75 -2.39
CA ILE A 93 -13.02 -2.67 -3.43
C ILE A 93 -11.94 -3.59 -2.86
N LEU A 94 -10.95 -3.03 -2.14
CA LEU A 94 -9.84 -3.80 -1.56
C LEU A 94 -10.33 -4.81 -0.52
N LYS A 95 -11.29 -4.44 0.33
CA LYS A 95 -11.97 -5.39 1.22
C LYS A 95 -12.62 -6.54 0.44
N GLY A 96 -13.30 -6.23 -0.65
CA GLY A 96 -13.91 -7.22 -1.54
C GLY A 96 -12.90 -8.13 -2.25
N LEU A 97 -11.65 -7.67 -2.43
CA LEU A 97 -10.54 -8.45 -3.00
C LEU A 97 -9.77 -9.27 -1.93
N GLY A 98 -10.16 -9.21 -0.66
CA GLY A 98 -9.59 -9.99 0.42
C GLY A 98 -8.36 -9.38 1.10
N PHE A 99 -8.14 -8.08 0.94
CA PHE A 99 -7.16 -7.38 1.76
C PHE A 99 -7.71 -7.19 3.18
N ASP A 100 -6.87 -7.47 4.18
CA ASP A 100 -7.21 -7.33 5.60
C ASP A 100 -6.72 -6.02 6.19
N ILE A 101 -5.69 -5.42 5.59
CA ILE A 101 -5.00 -4.23 6.11
C ILE A 101 -4.76 -3.25 4.98
N THR A 102 -5.09 -1.98 5.21
CA THR A 102 -4.69 -0.90 4.30
C THR A 102 -3.89 0.17 5.03
N LEU A 103 -2.88 0.72 4.35
CA LEU A 103 -1.96 1.72 4.89
C LEU A 103 -2.07 3.02 4.08
N THR A 104 -2.25 4.14 4.78
CA THR A 104 -2.25 5.49 4.20
C THR A 104 -0.87 6.15 4.33
N CYS A 105 -0.74 7.41 3.93
CA CYS A 105 0.41 8.27 4.26
C CYS A 105 0.07 9.31 5.33
N ASP A 106 -1.11 9.24 5.93
CA ASP A 106 -1.48 10.11 7.04
C ASP A 106 -0.65 9.76 8.27
N GLU A 107 -0.13 10.76 8.96
CA GLU A 107 0.64 10.56 10.18
C GLU A 107 -0.27 10.49 11.41
N GLY A 108 0.07 9.64 12.34
CA GLY A 108 -0.67 9.53 13.61
C GLY A 108 -0.63 8.14 14.24
N VAL A 109 -1.19 8.06 15.44
CA VAL A 109 -1.34 6.81 16.20
C VAL A 109 -2.61 6.08 15.74
N ASN A 110 -2.53 4.76 15.71
CA ASN A 110 -3.67 3.88 15.42
C ASN A 110 -4.18 3.24 16.72
N LEU A 111 -5.47 3.30 16.93
CA LEU A 111 -6.13 2.57 18.03
C LEU A 111 -6.58 1.20 17.48
N ILE A 112 -5.86 0.15 17.83
CA ILE A 112 -6.19 -1.21 17.42
C ILE A 112 -7.16 -1.82 18.44
N THR A 113 -8.30 -2.29 17.94
CA THR A 113 -9.36 -2.92 18.71
C THR A 113 -9.60 -4.36 18.27
N LYS A 114 -10.63 -5.00 18.81
CA LYS A 114 -11.10 -6.31 18.32
C LYS A 114 -11.90 -6.22 17.02
N ASP A 115 -12.33 -5.03 16.64
CA ASP A 115 -13.02 -4.78 15.38
C ASP A 115 -11.98 -4.70 14.25
N LYS A 116 -12.10 -5.58 13.25
CA LYS A 116 -11.19 -5.61 12.10
C LYS A 116 -11.23 -4.33 11.26
N GLU A 117 -12.30 -3.56 11.35
CA GLU A 117 -12.41 -2.29 10.62
C GLU A 117 -11.29 -1.31 11.00
N CYS A 118 -10.74 -1.40 12.22
CA CYS A 118 -9.62 -0.56 12.63
C CYS A 118 -8.29 -0.83 11.89
N LEU A 119 -8.21 -1.90 11.10
CA LEU A 119 -7.04 -2.25 10.31
C LEU A 119 -7.03 -1.61 8.92
N TYR A 120 -8.10 -0.91 8.55
CA TYR A 120 -8.18 -0.20 7.29
C TYR A 120 -7.86 1.29 7.48
N GLY A 121 -7.11 1.85 6.53
CA GLY A 121 -6.69 3.25 6.61
C GLY A 121 -5.65 3.52 7.69
N LEU A 122 -4.80 2.56 8.03
CA LEU A 122 -3.78 2.73 9.06
C LEU A 122 -2.83 3.88 8.72
N LYS A 123 -2.59 4.71 9.72
CA LYS A 123 -1.67 5.84 9.68
C LYS A 123 -0.24 5.35 9.85
N ARG A 124 0.70 6.06 9.25
CA ARG A 124 2.14 5.78 9.31
C ARG A 124 2.91 7.07 9.55
N TYR A 125 3.98 7.00 10.32
CA TYR A 125 4.94 8.09 10.38
C TYR A 125 6.01 7.93 9.29
N ASN A 126 6.24 8.98 8.53
CA ASN A 126 7.35 9.04 7.59
C ASN A 126 8.62 9.42 8.34
N ARG A 127 9.61 8.53 8.34
CA ARG A 127 10.92 8.84 8.92
C ARG A 127 11.78 9.56 7.89
N PRO A 128 12.10 10.86 8.09
CA PRO A 128 12.94 11.61 7.16
C PRO A 128 14.33 10.99 7.01
N TYR A 129 14.92 11.14 5.84
CA TYR A 129 16.30 10.73 5.59
C TYR A 129 17.24 11.40 6.60
N ARG A 130 18.16 10.63 7.17
CA ARG A 130 19.11 11.06 8.22
C ARG A 130 18.47 11.55 9.53
N ALA A 131 17.20 11.29 9.78
CA ALA A 131 16.64 11.57 11.09
C ALA A 131 17.32 10.70 12.16
N GLU A 132 17.75 11.33 13.24
CA GLU A 132 18.26 10.60 14.40
C GLU A 132 17.15 9.76 15.02
N THR A 133 17.45 8.51 15.34
CA THR A 133 16.44 7.52 15.75
C THR A 133 15.71 7.95 17.02
N GLU A 134 16.45 8.34 18.05
CA GLU A 134 15.87 8.77 19.35
C GLU A 134 15.02 10.04 19.18
N ALA A 135 15.52 11.03 18.44
CA ALA A 135 14.79 12.27 18.19
C ALA A 135 13.50 11.99 17.39
N PHE A 136 13.55 11.08 16.41
CA PHE A 136 12.36 10.70 15.65
C PHE A 136 11.31 10.06 16.56
N PHE A 137 11.67 9.05 17.37
CA PHE A 137 10.74 8.37 18.23
C PHE A 137 10.16 9.30 19.31
N LYS A 138 10.97 10.15 19.90
CA LYS A 138 10.51 11.17 20.86
C LYS A 138 9.49 12.13 20.23
N ASN A 139 9.72 12.57 18.98
CA ASN A 139 8.82 13.49 18.27
C ASN A 139 7.44 12.88 17.98
N ILE A 140 7.36 11.56 17.84
CA ILE A 140 6.10 10.83 17.61
C ILE A 140 5.49 10.26 18.91
N GLY A 141 6.07 10.64 20.09
CA GLY A 141 5.54 10.26 21.41
C GLY A 141 5.86 8.82 21.84
N ILE A 142 6.93 8.24 21.30
CA ILE A 142 7.45 6.93 21.74
C ILE A 142 8.74 7.19 22.53
N GLU A 143 8.72 6.88 23.83
CA GLU A 143 9.88 6.97 24.74
C GLU A 143 10.63 5.63 24.83
#